data_53dbc73bbc737ba0d173b329ab2ffa8d
#
_entry.id   53dbc73bbc737ba0d173b329ab2ffa8d
#
_cell.length_a   1.000
_cell.length_b   1.000
_cell.length_c   1.000
_cell.angle_alpha   90.00
_cell.angle_beta   90.00
_cell.angle_gamma   90.00
#
_symmetry.space_group_name_H-M   'P 1'
#
loop_
_entity.id
_entity.type
_entity.pdbx_description
1 polymer ?
#
loop_
_entity_poly.entity_id
_entity_poly.type
_entity_poly.pdbx_seq_one_letter_code
_entity_poly.pdbx_strand_id
1 'polypeptide(L)'
;MVSLSSDLTDAKGRRAPNGWVFFDADCPFCTRIARRMLPVLEPRGFGLAALQDPRAQALLGLSGEVLLQEMWLLTSDGRQYGGADAFIEIARRVWWAWPFYALSSVPGMRSLMRAIYRKVAALRSCSAGTCRQPATQRGSGARL
;
A
#
# COMPACT_ATOMS: atom_id res chain seq x y z
N MET A 1 6.31 -10.32 -22.48
CA MET A 1 5.64 -9.80 -21.28
C MET A 1 5.95 -8.31 -21.18
N VAL A 2 4.99 -7.47 -21.48
CA VAL A 2 5.15 -6.02 -21.38
C VAL A 2 5.19 -5.68 -19.89
N SER A 3 6.30 -5.13 -19.43
CA SER A 3 6.44 -4.67 -18.04
C SER A 3 5.58 -3.42 -17.88
N LEU A 4 4.31 -3.59 -17.54
CA LEU A 4 3.33 -2.53 -17.33
C LEU A 4 3.77 -1.49 -16.29
N SER A 5 4.72 -1.85 -15.42
CA SER A 5 5.28 -0.93 -14.42
C SER A 5 6.25 0.10 -15.01
N SER A 6 6.76 -0.12 -16.24
CA SER A 6 7.70 0.80 -16.90
C SER A 6 7.04 2.06 -17.48
N ASP A 7 5.72 2.05 -17.65
CA ASP A 7 4.98 3.17 -18.24
C ASP A 7 4.48 4.19 -17.21
N LEU A 8 4.57 3.85 -15.92
CA LEU A 8 4.31 4.80 -14.84
C LEU A 8 5.51 5.71 -14.64
N THR A 9 5.23 6.98 -14.58
CA THR A 9 6.18 8.00 -14.14
C THR A 9 5.60 8.74 -12.95
N ASP A 10 6.46 9.16 -12.02
CA ASP A 10 6.03 10.02 -10.92
C ASP A 10 5.63 11.42 -11.44
N ALA A 11 5.16 12.27 -10.54
CA ALA A 11 4.80 13.66 -10.86
C ALA A 11 5.98 14.49 -11.48
N LYS A 12 7.20 13.98 -11.40
CA LYS A 12 8.42 14.57 -11.97
C LYS A 12 8.92 13.84 -13.22
N GLY A 13 8.13 12.91 -13.77
CA GLY A 13 8.49 12.14 -14.97
C GLY A 13 9.56 11.07 -14.75
N ARG A 14 9.83 10.68 -13.50
CA ARG A 14 10.85 9.66 -13.20
C ARG A 14 10.24 8.27 -13.20
N ARG A 15 11.03 7.31 -13.65
CA ARG A 15 10.67 5.88 -13.64
C ARG A 15 11.09 5.24 -12.32
N ALA A 16 10.34 4.23 -11.90
CA ALA A 16 10.62 3.44 -10.70
C ALA A 16 11.01 2.00 -11.10
N PRO A 17 12.31 1.72 -11.31
CA PRO A 17 12.76 0.44 -11.85
C PRO A 17 12.47 -0.75 -10.94
N ASN A 18 12.32 -0.55 -9.64
CA ASN A 18 12.06 -1.62 -8.67
C ASN A 18 10.59 -1.75 -8.26
N GLY A 19 9.77 -0.76 -8.61
CA GLY A 19 8.34 -0.82 -8.36
C GLY A 19 7.72 0.49 -7.86
N TRP A 20 6.43 0.42 -7.58
CA TRP A 20 5.61 1.56 -7.22
C TRP A 20 4.89 1.34 -5.89
N VAL A 21 4.92 2.34 -5.05
CA VAL A 21 4.13 2.40 -3.81
C VAL A 21 2.93 3.31 -4.07
N PHE A 22 1.74 2.74 -3.96
CA PHE A 22 0.48 3.45 -4.15
C PHE A 22 -0.11 3.83 -2.80
N PHE A 23 -0.50 5.08 -2.66
CA PHE A 23 -1.08 5.61 -1.44
C PHE A 23 -2.34 6.42 -1.72
N ASP A 24 -3.19 6.54 -0.71
CA ASP A 24 -4.38 7.38 -0.79
C ASP A 24 -4.00 8.86 -0.70
N ALA A 25 -4.11 9.58 -1.82
CA ALA A 25 -3.78 10.99 -1.91
C ALA A 25 -4.80 11.90 -1.22
N ASP A 26 -6.04 11.43 -1.02
CA ASP A 26 -7.09 12.16 -0.33
C ASP A 26 -6.96 12.07 1.20
N CYS A 27 -6.10 11.18 1.68
CA CYS A 27 -5.81 11.01 3.10
C CYS A 27 -4.58 11.84 3.50
N PRO A 28 -4.72 12.90 4.34
CA PRO A 28 -3.58 13.72 4.77
C PRO A 28 -2.50 12.93 5.52
N PHE A 29 -2.92 11.94 6.30
CA PHE A 29 -2.01 11.06 7.03
C PHE A 29 -1.19 10.17 6.07
N CYS A 30 -1.84 9.55 5.08
CA CYS A 30 -1.18 8.73 4.06
C CYS A 30 -0.18 9.55 3.25
N THR A 31 -0.57 10.74 2.82
CA THR A 31 0.29 11.66 2.08
C THR A 31 1.51 12.08 2.90
N ARG A 32 1.34 12.34 4.19
CA ARG A 32 2.46 12.70 5.08
C ARG A 32 3.45 11.54 5.23
N ILE A 33 2.96 10.32 5.42
CA ILE A 33 3.81 9.13 5.50
C ILE A 33 4.51 8.89 4.18
N ALA A 34 3.80 8.93 3.05
CA ALA A 34 4.36 8.74 1.73
C ALA A 34 5.52 9.72 1.47
N ARG A 35 5.33 11.01 1.77
CA ARG A 35 6.38 12.03 1.63
C ARG A 35 7.59 11.75 2.51
N ARG A 36 7.39 11.26 3.75
CA ARG A 36 8.50 10.90 4.64
C ARG A 36 9.25 9.65 4.17
N MET A 37 8.56 8.74 3.50
CA MET A 37 9.18 7.53 2.95
C MET A 37 9.93 7.80 1.65
N LEU A 38 9.60 8.86 0.93
CA LEU A 38 10.17 9.17 -0.38
C LEU A 38 11.72 9.17 -0.40
N PRO A 39 12.43 9.86 0.52
CA PRO A 39 13.90 9.85 0.52
C PRO A 39 14.51 8.47 0.81
N VAL A 40 13.73 7.55 1.37
CA VAL A 40 14.14 6.15 1.59
C VAL A 40 13.87 5.29 0.36
N LEU A 41 12.77 5.54 -0.33
CA LEU A 41 12.28 4.76 -1.46
C LEU A 41 12.99 5.11 -2.77
N GLU A 42 13.16 6.39 -3.06
CA GLU A 42 13.78 6.86 -4.33
C GLU A 42 15.17 6.29 -4.58
N PRO A 43 16.12 6.30 -3.63
CA PRO A 43 17.45 5.75 -3.86
C PRO A 43 17.43 4.24 -4.10
N ARG A 44 16.33 3.58 -3.77
CA ARG A 44 16.12 2.14 -3.95
C ARG A 44 15.27 1.82 -5.18
N GLY A 45 15.06 2.80 -6.06
CA GLY A 45 14.34 2.62 -7.31
C GLY A 45 12.84 2.42 -7.16
N PHE A 46 12.24 2.85 -6.04
CA PHE A 46 10.79 2.87 -5.85
C PHE A 46 10.22 4.26 -6.09
N GLY A 47 9.07 4.31 -6.76
CA GLY A 47 8.29 5.53 -6.94
C GLY A 47 7.06 5.57 -6.05
N LEU A 48 6.48 6.76 -5.92
CA LEU A 48 5.18 6.98 -5.28
C LEU A 48 4.15 7.36 -6.32
N ALA A 49 2.97 6.78 -6.24
CA ALA A 49 1.84 7.13 -7.08
C ALA A 49 0.54 7.16 -6.26
N ALA A 50 -0.41 7.99 -6.68
CA ALA A 50 -1.70 8.06 -6.03
C ALA A 50 -2.60 6.88 -6.46
N LEU A 51 -3.35 6.32 -5.52
CA LEU A 51 -4.36 5.29 -5.81
C LEU A 51 -5.50 5.82 -6.70
N GLN A 52 -5.72 7.14 -6.69
CA GLN A 52 -6.70 7.81 -7.54
C GLN A 52 -6.27 7.89 -9.01
N ASP A 53 -5.00 7.61 -9.32
CA ASP A 53 -4.54 7.56 -10.71
C ASP A 53 -5.21 6.37 -11.44
N PRO A 54 -5.88 6.59 -12.58
CA PRO A 54 -6.49 5.50 -13.36
C PRO A 54 -5.51 4.41 -13.79
N ARG A 55 -4.24 4.77 -13.97
CA ARG A 55 -3.15 3.83 -14.30
C ARG A 55 -2.87 2.89 -13.13
N ALA A 56 -2.90 3.41 -11.88
CA ALA A 56 -2.74 2.60 -10.68
C ALA A 56 -3.84 1.56 -10.56
N GLN A 57 -5.09 1.96 -10.81
CA GLN A 57 -6.23 1.06 -10.78
C GLN A 57 -6.13 -0.04 -11.86
N ALA A 58 -5.73 0.33 -13.07
CA ALA A 58 -5.53 -0.61 -14.15
C ALA A 58 -4.40 -1.62 -13.86
N LEU A 59 -3.31 -1.18 -13.25
CA LEU A 59 -2.17 -2.03 -12.91
C LEU A 59 -2.45 -2.99 -11.76
N LEU A 60 -3.18 -2.54 -10.74
CA LEU A 60 -3.51 -3.36 -9.58
C LEU A 60 -4.69 -4.29 -9.86
N GLY A 61 -5.56 -3.97 -10.84
CA GLY A 61 -6.73 -4.78 -11.18
C GLY A 61 -7.75 -4.89 -10.05
N LEU A 62 -7.73 -3.96 -9.09
CA LEU A 62 -8.58 -3.98 -7.91
C LEU A 62 -9.71 -2.96 -8.04
N SER A 63 -10.87 -3.27 -7.47
CA SER A 63 -11.99 -2.33 -7.40
C SER A 63 -11.69 -1.19 -6.42
N GLY A 64 -12.25 -0.01 -6.69
CA GLY A 64 -11.94 1.23 -5.97
C GLY A 64 -12.09 1.16 -4.45
N GLU A 65 -13.08 0.40 -3.93
CA GLU A 65 -13.27 0.26 -2.48
C GLU A 65 -12.17 -0.54 -1.81
N VAL A 66 -11.75 -1.65 -2.40
CA VAL A 66 -10.65 -2.48 -1.90
C VAL A 66 -9.32 -1.75 -2.03
N LEU A 67 -9.16 -1.02 -3.12
CA LEU A 67 -7.96 -0.26 -3.43
C LEU A 67 -7.66 0.81 -2.37
N LEU A 68 -8.68 1.53 -1.91
CA LEU A 68 -8.54 2.65 -0.97
C LEU A 68 -8.40 2.22 0.51
N GLN A 69 -8.59 0.94 0.81
CA GLN A 69 -8.52 0.45 2.19
C GLN A 69 -7.08 0.39 2.72
N GLU A 70 -6.12 0.19 1.87
CA GLU A 70 -4.72 -0.01 2.25
C GLU A 70 -3.76 0.62 1.23
N MET A 71 -2.50 0.76 1.65
CA MET A 71 -1.39 1.07 0.77
C MET A 71 -1.00 -0.16 -0.03
N TRP A 72 -0.63 0.01 -1.29
CA TRP A 72 -0.21 -1.08 -2.15
C TRP A 72 1.23 -0.88 -2.65
N LEU A 73 1.95 -1.98 -2.74
CA LEU A 73 3.25 -2.05 -3.39
C LEU A 73 3.14 -2.96 -4.61
N LEU A 74 3.49 -2.46 -5.78
CA LEU A 74 3.67 -3.24 -7.00
C LEU A 74 5.16 -3.27 -7.32
N THR A 75 5.74 -4.46 -7.28
CA THR A 75 7.16 -4.66 -7.64
C THR A 75 7.33 -4.83 -9.14
N SER A 76 8.55 -4.62 -9.63
CA SER A 76 8.87 -4.73 -11.07
C SER A 76 8.63 -6.12 -11.67
N ASP A 77 8.63 -7.15 -10.82
CA ASP A 77 8.30 -8.55 -11.18
C ASP A 77 6.78 -8.83 -11.19
N GLY A 78 5.95 -7.80 -11.00
CA GLY A 78 4.49 -7.89 -11.05
C GLY A 78 3.82 -8.38 -9.77
N ARG A 79 4.56 -8.55 -8.68
CA ARG A 79 3.98 -8.96 -7.40
C ARG A 79 3.32 -7.77 -6.71
N GLN A 80 2.18 -8.03 -6.09
CA GLN A 80 1.40 -7.04 -5.36
C GLN A 80 1.40 -7.37 -3.87
N TYR A 81 1.63 -6.36 -3.05
CA TYR A 81 1.60 -6.47 -1.60
C TYR A 81 0.71 -5.36 -1.04
N GLY A 82 -0.23 -5.72 -0.17
CA GLY A 82 -1.14 -4.77 0.47
C GLY A 82 -0.79 -4.56 1.94
N GLY A 83 -1.12 -3.39 2.48
CA GLY A 83 -1.05 -3.09 3.90
C GLY A 83 0.30 -3.37 4.54
N ALA A 84 0.28 -4.17 5.61
CA ALA A 84 1.48 -4.52 6.37
C ALA A 84 2.52 -5.29 5.52
N ASP A 85 2.08 -6.12 4.58
CA ASP A 85 2.99 -6.89 3.73
C ASP A 85 3.80 -6.00 2.79
N ALA A 86 3.24 -4.87 2.35
CA ALA A 86 3.96 -3.86 1.58
C ALA A 86 5.12 -3.26 2.39
N PHE A 87 4.88 -2.93 3.66
CA PHE A 87 5.94 -2.42 4.56
C PHE A 87 7.02 -3.47 4.82
N ILE A 88 6.65 -4.73 5.01
CA ILE A 88 7.58 -5.84 5.21
C ILE A 88 8.47 -6.02 3.97
N GLU A 89 7.90 -5.97 2.78
CA GLU A 89 8.65 -6.10 1.53
C GLU A 89 9.61 -4.92 1.31
N ILE A 90 9.19 -3.71 1.65
CA ILE A 90 10.04 -2.52 1.63
C ILE A 90 11.18 -2.68 2.66
N ALA A 91 10.85 -3.11 3.89
CA ALA A 91 11.83 -3.30 4.96
C ALA A 91 12.91 -4.32 4.58
N ARG A 92 12.56 -5.35 3.82
CA ARG A 92 13.52 -6.33 3.30
C ARG A 92 14.62 -5.70 2.46
N ARG A 93 14.31 -4.61 1.75
CA ARG A 93 15.22 -3.92 0.83
C ARG A 93 15.94 -2.72 1.48
N VAL A 94 15.61 -2.41 2.73
CA VAL A 94 16.18 -1.31 3.50
C VAL A 94 17.04 -1.88 4.61
N TRP A 95 18.36 -1.75 4.50
CA TRP A 95 19.33 -2.41 5.40
C TRP A 95 19.12 -2.13 6.90
N TRP A 96 18.79 -0.89 7.28
CA TRP A 96 18.52 -0.52 8.67
C TRP A 96 17.13 -0.98 9.15
N ALA A 97 16.21 -1.28 8.25
CA ALA A 97 14.89 -1.84 8.54
C ALA A 97 14.89 -3.38 8.51
N TRP A 98 16.03 -4.01 8.22
CA TRP A 98 16.16 -5.46 8.16
C TRP A 98 15.76 -6.18 9.47
N PRO A 99 16.02 -5.62 10.69
CA PRO A 99 15.51 -6.21 11.93
C PRO A 99 13.98 -6.31 11.96
N PHE A 100 13.28 -5.35 11.38
CA PHE A 100 11.82 -5.39 11.25
C PHE A 100 11.37 -6.52 10.31
N TYR A 101 12.08 -6.70 9.20
CA TYR A 101 11.85 -7.82 8.31
C TYR A 101 12.13 -9.17 9.00
N ALA A 102 13.24 -9.31 9.70
CA ALA A 102 13.60 -10.52 10.45
C ALA A 102 12.54 -10.85 11.51
N LEU A 103 12.03 -9.85 12.23
CA LEU A 103 10.94 -10.00 13.18
C LEU A 103 9.66 -10.50 12.51
N SER A 104 9.35 -10.04 11.30
CA SER A 104 8.18 -10.50 10.55
C SER A 104 8.25 -11.97 10.14
N SER A 105 9.45 -12.57 10.15
CA SER A 105 9.66 -13.97 9.82
C SER A 105 9.30 -14.92 10.97
N VAL A 106 9.10 -14.38 12.19
CA VAL A 106 8.65 -15.18 13.34
C VAL A 106 7.20 -15.61 13.14
N PRO A 107 6.86 -16.90 13.37
CA PRO A 107 5.50 -17.39 13.25
C PRO A 107 4.51 -16.56 14.10
N GLY A 108 3.39 -16.13 13.49
CA GLY A 108 2.39 -15.28 14.14
C GLY A 108 2.67 -13.78 14.11
N MET A 109 3.91 -13.34 13.93
CA MET A 109 4.27 -11.91 13.92
C MET A 109 3.67 -11.17 12.73
N ARG A 110 3.60 -11.79 11.55
CA ARG A 110 2.91 -11.22 10.38
C ARG A 110 1.43 -10.96 10.64
N SER A 111 0.76 -11.88 11.33
CA SER A 111 -0.65 -11.71 11.69
C SER A 111 -0.83 -10.56 12.67
N LEU A 112 0.07 -10.41 13.62
CA LEU A 112 0.09 -9.28 14.56
C LEU A 112 0.33 -7.95 13.82
N MET A 113 1.31 -7.90 12.92
CA MET A 113 1.59 -6.71 12.12
C MET A 113 0.38 -6.31 11.25
N ARG A 114 -0.29 -7.27 10.63
CA ARG A 114 -1.52 -7.04 9.88
C ARG A 114 -2.66 -6.52 10.76
N ALA A 115 -2.79 -7.04 11.98
CA ALA A 115 -3.78 -6.57 12.95
C ALA A 115 -3.51 -5.14 13.40
N ILE A 116 -2.25 -4.79 13.70
CA ILE A 116 -1.82 -3.44 14.05
C ILE A 116 -2.08 -2.49 12.88
N TYR A 117 -1.70 -2.88 11.67
CA TYR A 117 -1.93 -2.08 10.46
C TYR A 117 -3.42 -1.78 10.29
N ARG A 118 -4.30 -2.79 10.42
CA ARG A 118 -5.75 -2.60 10.30
C ARG A 118 -6.31 -1.64 11.36
N LYS A 119 -5.81 -1.70 12.59
CA LYS A 119 -6.19 -0.75 13.64
C LYS A 119 -5.78 0.68 13.29
N VAL A 120 -4.55 0.86 12.84
CA VAL A 120 -4.06 2.18 12.40
C VAL A 120 -4.84 2.69 11.18
N ALA A 121 -5.15 1.80 10.23
CA ALA A 121 -5.96 2.14 9.06
C ALA A 121 -7.39 2.56 9.45
N ALA A 122 -8.00 1.89 10.43
CA ALA A 122 -9.31 2.27 10.97
C ALA A 122 -9.30 3.64 11.65
N LEU A 123 -8.24 3.98 12.38
CA LEU A 123 -8.07 5.29 12.99
C LEU A 123 -7.95 6.42 11.95
N ARG A 124 -7.35 6.13 10.78
CA ARG A 124 -7.28 7.09 9.67
C ARG A 124 -8.66 7.50 9.16
N SER A 125 -9.55 6.54 9.05
CA SER A 125 -10.92 6.77 8.55
C SER A 125 -11.71 7.73 9.42
N CYS A 126 -11.41 7.76 10.73
CA CYS A 126 -12.07 8.68 11.68
C CYS A 126 -11.46 10.08 11.69
N SER A 127 -10.17 10.23 11.37
CA SER A 127 -9.48 11.53 11.39
C SER A 127 -9.89 12.46 10.24
N ALA A 128 -10.41 11.90 9.15
CA ALA A 128 -10.78 12.67 7.95
C ALA A 128 -12.24 13.19 7.95
N GLY A 129 -12.92 13.16 9.10
CA GLY A 129 -14.31 13.67 9.24
C GLY A 129 -15.38 12.83 8.53
N THR A 130 -15.00 11.79 7.82
CA THR A 130 -15.90 10.85 7.18
C THR A 130 -15.56 9.45 7.70
N CYS A 131 -16.25 9.01 8.74
CA CYS A 131 -16.20 7.61 9.17
C CYS A 131 -16.77 6.75 8.04
N ARG A 132 -15.93 6.32 7.09
CA ARG A 132 -16.24 5.17 6.24
C ARG A 132 -16.15 3.94 7.13
N GLN A 133 -17.30 3.51 7.62
CA GLN A 133 -17.41 2.19 8.22
C GLN A 133 -16.93 1.16 7.19
N PRO A 134 -16.01 0.25 7.55
CA PRO A 134 -15.78 -0.93 6.73
C PRO A 134 -17.15 -1.58 6.52
N ALA A 135 -17.48 -1.89 5.27
CA ALA A 135 -18.69 -2.61 4.95
C ALA A 135 -18.65 -3.94 5.71
N THR A 136 -19.27 -3.95 6.87
CA THR A 136 -19.65 -5.19 7.54
C THR A 136 -20.51 -5.91 6.53
N GLN A 137 -20.04 -7.04 6.04
CA GLN A 137 -20.82 -8.01 5.32
C GLN A 137 -22.15 -8.20 6.09
N ARG A 138 -23.19 -7.50 5.66
CA ARG A 138 -24.53 -7.90 6.02
C ARG A 138 -24.73 -9.24 5.33
N GLY A 139 -24.58 -10.30 6.12
CA GLY A 139 -25.06 -11.60 5.73
C GLY A 139 -26.49 -11.45 5.24
N SER A 140 -26.67 -11.68 3.97
CA SER A 140 -27.96 -11.91 3.37
C SER A 140 -28.55 -13.16 4.01
N GLY A 141 -29.24 -12.97 5.12
CA GLY A 141 -30.18 -13.94 5.62
C GLY A 141 -31.39 -13.93 4.70
N ALA A 142 -31.32 -14.71 3.66
CA ALA A 142 -32.51 -15.11 2.93
C ALA A 142 -33.37 -15.92 3.90
N ARG A 143 -34.49 -15.39 4.33
CA ARG A 143 -35.63 -16.17 4.80
C ARG A 143 -36.72 -16.04 3.76
N LEU A 144 -37.02 -17.19 3.15
CA LEU A 144 -38.29 -17.68 2.56
C LEU A 144 -39.25 -16.62 2.05
#